data_ef96bbc6148ffccdfcf27dbd7c263f2c
#
_entry.id   ef96bbc6148ffccdfcf27dbd7c263f2c
#
_cell.length_a   1.000
_cell.length_b   1.000
_cell.length_c   1.000
_cell.angle_alpha   90.00
_cell.angle_beta   90.00
_cell.angle_gamma   90.00
#
_symmetry.space_group_name_H-M   'P 1'
#
loop_
_entity.id
_entity.type
_entity.pdbx_description
1 polymer ?
#
loop_
_entity_poly.entity_id
_entity_poly.type
_entity_poly.pdbx_seq_one_letter_code
_entity_poly.pdbx_strand_id
1 'polypeptide(L)'
;QKMKFWSIVLLTINGIIGTGIFLSPGAVAKLVGDKAATIYLAAAVFAAILAVSFAAASKYVVKSGAAYAYSKAAFGDEVGSYVGITRVVSASIAWGVLATGVVKTALSIFGKDSSDIKNVTIGFVTLMVVLLIINLIGTKLLTIISNISTIGKIGALGITIIAGIFILFFSNGANLQDLTLLKDAEGNNLI
;
A
#
# COMPACT_ATOMS: atom_id res chain seq x y z
N GLN A 1 -9.69 25.93 -8.96
CA GLN A 1 -9.83 26.06 -7.48
C GLN A 1 -8.57 25.54 -6.83
N LYS A 2 -7.94 26.36 -5.97
CA LYS A 2 -6.77 25.93 -5.18
C LYS A 2 -7.25 24.97 -4.10
N MET A 3 -6.72 23.76 -4.06
CA MET A 3 -7.03 22.78 -3.01
C MET A 3 -6.54 23.32 -1.64
N LYS A 4 -7.34 23.14 -0.60
CA LYS A 4 -6.95 23.49 0.76
C LYS A 4 -5.87 22.52 1.27
N PHE A 5 -4.98 22.99 2.13
CA PHE A 5 -3.88 22.20 2.70
C PHE A 5 -4.32 20.82 3.20
N TRP A 6 -5.38 20.77 4.02
CA TRP A 6 -5.90 19.51 4.55
C TRP A 6 -6.41 18.54 3.48
N SER A 7 -6.97 19.07 2.38
CA SER A 7 -7.39 18.22 1.26
C SER A 7 -6.21 17.56 0.56
N ILE A 8 -5.08 18.28 0.45
CA ILE A 8 -3.85 17.74 -0.12
C ILE A 8 -3.26 16.67 0.81
N VAL A 9 -3.23 16.93 2.12
CA VAL A 9 -2.76 15.97 3.13
C VAL A 9 -3.57 14.67 3.08
N LEU A 10 -4.90 14.77 3.09
CA LEU A 10 -5.78 13.60 3.03
C LEU A 10 -5.61 12.81 1.72
N LEU A 11 -5.50 13.52 0.60
CA LEU A 11 -5.25 12.90 -0.69
C LEU A 11 -3.91 12.16 -0.72
N THR A 12 -2.88 12.75 -0.14
CA THR A 12 -1.54 12.13 -0.03
C THR A 12 -1.58 10.88 0.85
N ILE A 13 -2.21 10.97 2.02
CA ILE A 13 -2.41 9.83 2.93
C ILE A 13 -3.16 8.71 2.21
N ASN A 14 -4.25 9.04 1.49
CA ASN A 14 -5.01 8.05 0.73
C ASN A 14 -4.17 7.38 -0.38
N GLY A 15 -3.29 8.12 -1.03
CA GLY A 15 -2.38 7.59 -2.04
C GLY A 15 -1.28 6.69 -1.47
N ILE A 16 -0.82 6.95 -0.25
CA ILE A 16 0.23 6.17 0.41
C ILE A 16 -0.35 4.90 1.04
N ILE A 17 -1.48 5.01 1.74
CA ILE A 17 -2.15 3.87 2.39
C ILE A 17 -2.87 3.02 1.33
N GLY A 18 -2.17 2.02 0.83
CA GLY A 18 -2.71 0.99 -0.07
C GLY A 18 -2.99 -0.32 0.67
N THR A 19 -3.22 -1.39 -0.07
CA THR A 19 -3.39 -2.75 0.48
C THR A 19 -2.11 -3.29 1.11
N GLY A 20 -0.95 -2.76 0.74
CA GLY A 20 0.35 -3.18 1.25
C GLY A 20 0.46 -3.11 2.77
N ILE A 21 -0.08 -2.07 3.40
CA ILE A 21 -0.01 -1.91 4.87
C ILE A 21 -0.75 -3.03 5.62
N PHE A 22 -1.75 -3.65 5.00
CA PHE A 22 -2.51 -4.76 5.58
C PHE A 22 -1.92 -6.13 5.25
N LEU A 23 -1.25 -6.27 4.09
CA LEU A 23 -0.73 -7.55 3.60
C LEU A 23 0.74 -7.78 3.97
N SER A 24 1.56 -6.71 3.98
CA SER A 24 3.00 -6.84 4.19
C SER A 24 3.42 -7.21 5.62
N PRO A 25 2.75 -6.76 6.71
CA PRO A 25 3.24 -7.08 8.06
C PRO A 25 3.30 -8.58 8.33
N GLY A 26 2.26 -9.33 7.95
CA GLY A 26 2.25 -10.78 8.12
C GLY A 26 3.31 -11.50 7.27
N ALA A 27 3.55 -11.04 6.04
CA ALA A 27 4.58 -11.59 5.18
C ALA A 27 5.99 -11.31 5.70
N VAL A 28 6.24 -10.07 6.15
CA VAL A 28 7.53 -9.67 6.71
C VAL A 28 7.80 -10.40 8.03
N ALA A 29 6.81 -10.51 8.92
CA ALA A 29 6.95 -11.25 10.17
C ALA A 29 7.30 -12.73 9.93
N LYS A 30 6.72 -13.36 8.90
CA LYS A 30 7.08 -14.73 8.50
C LYS A 30 8.52 -14.87 8.00
N LEU A 31 9.08 -13.85 7.37
CA LEU A 31 10.43 -13.89 6.80
C LEU A 31 11.53 -13.57 7.81
N VAL A 32 11.26 -12.67 8.76
CA VAL A 32 12.31 -12.09 9.63
C VAL A 32 11.97 -12.12 11.12
N GLY A 33 10.83 -12.69 11.49
CA GLY A 33 10.42 -12.86 12.88
C GLY A 33 10.37 -11.55 13.66
N ASP A 34 11.01 -11.53 14.81
CA ASP A 34 11.11 -10.40 15.75
C ASP A 34 11.80 -9.16 15.19
N LYS A 35 12.61 -9.31 14.15
CA LYS A 35 13.31 -8.21 13.48
C LYS A 35 12.41 -7.40 12.55
N ALA A 36 11.14 -7.78 12.34
CA ALA A 36 10.20 -7.10 11.46
C ALA A 36 10.08 -5.59 11.78
N ALA A 37 9.99 -5.23 13.05
CA ALA A 37 9.92 -3.83 13.49
C ALA A 37 11.16 -3.03 13.09
N THR A 38 12.35 -3.59 13.25
CA THR A 38 13.63 -2.94 12.90
C THR A 38 13.72 -2.72 11.39
N ILE A 39 13.26 -3.69 10.58
CA ILE A 39 13.25 -3.57 9.13
C ILE A 39 12.27 -2.48 8.67
N TYR A 40 11.08 -2.39 9.29
CA TYR A 40 10.15 -1.30 9.01
C TYR A 40 10.71 0.06 9.39
N LEU A 41 11.44 0.18 10.50
CA LEU A 41 12.11 1.43 10.87
C LEU A 41 13.19 1.82 9.85
N ALA A 42 14.01 0.88 9.41
CA ALA A 42 15.01 1.13 8.37
C ALA A 42 14.36 1.56 7.05
N ALA A 43 13.28 0.88 6.64
CA ALA A 43 12.51 1.25 5.45
C ALA A 43 11.88 2.65 5.59
N ALA A 44 11.39 3.02 6.78
CA ALA A 44 10.82 4.34 7.04
C ALA A 44 11.87 5.45 6.92
N VAL A 45 13.08 5.24 7.43
CA VAL A 45 14.21 6.19 7.29
C VAL A 45 14.55 6.37 5.80
N PHE A 46 14.65 5.27 5.05
CA PHE A 46 14.93 5.33 3.62
C PHE A 46 13.82 6.07 2.85
N ALA A 47 12.56 5.78 3.17
CA ALA A 47 11.41 6.47 2.58
C ALA A 47 11.39 7.98 2.92
N ALA A 48 11.80 8.36 4.14
CA ALA A 48 11.89 9.76 4.55
C ALA A 48 12.95 10.51 3.75
N ILE A 49 14.11 9.92 3.49
CA ILE A 49 15.16 10.52 2.64
C ILE A 49 14.62 10.78 1.23
N LEU A 50 13.93 9.80 0.65
CA LEU A 50 13.29 9.96 -0.66
C LEU A 50 12.24 11.07 -0.64
N ALA A 51 11.38 11.12 0.39
CA ALA A 51 10.35 12.14 0.53
C ALA A 51 10.93 13.54 0.60
N VAL A 52 12.02 13.75 1.37
CA VAL A 52 12.73 15.04 1.46
C VAL A 52 13.31 15.43 0.09
N SER A 53 13.90 14.48 -0.64
CA SER A 53 14.44 14.73 -1.98
C SER A 53 13.34 15.18 -2.96
N PHE A 54 12.18 14.51 -2.96
CA PHE A 54 11.04 14.90 -3.78
C PHE A 54 10.45 16.26 -3.35
N ALA A 55 10.37 16.53 -2.05
CA ALA A 55 9.92 17.81 -1.53
C ALA A 55 10.85 18.96 -1.93
N ALA A 56 12.16 18.74 -1.93
CA ALA A 56 13.14 19.71 -2.41
C ALA A 56 12.97 19.97 -3.92
N ALA A 57 12.84 18.92 -4.73
CA ALA A 57 12.66 19.05 -6.18
C ALA A 57 11.36 19.77 -6.55
N SER A 58 10.28 19.57 -5.77
CA SER A 58 8.98 20.22 -6.02
C SER A 58 9.00 21.75 -5.90
N LYS A 59 10.00 22.33 -5.23
CA LYS A 59 10.18 23.79 -5.16
C LYS A 59 10.61 24.38 -6.49
N TYR A 60 11.30 23.61 -7.32
CA TYR A 60 11.88 24.08 -8.58
C TYR A 60 11.05 23.69 -9.81
N VAL A 61 10.32 22.58 -9.73
CA VAL A 61 9.57 22.05 -10.87
C VAL A 61 8.11 21.85 -10.49
N VAL A 62 7.25 22.75 -10.95
CA VAL A 62 5.79 22.73 -10.72
C VAL A 62 5.09 22.15 -11.96
N LYS A 63 5.40 20.91 -12.30
CA LYS A 63 4.78 20.20 -13.43
C LYS A 63 4.24 18.84 -12.99
N SER A 64 3.19 18.37 -13.67
CA SER A 64 2.70 17.01 -13.47
C SER A 64 3.74 15.99 -13.90
N GLY A 65 3.76 14.82 -13.23
CA GLY A 65 4.68 13.74 -13.57
C GLY A 65 5.82 13.54 -12.58
N ALA A 66 5.88 14.34 -11.50
CA ALA A 66 6.83 14.19 -10.39
C ALA A 66 8.23 13.65 -10.83
N ALA A 67 8.53 12.38 -10.63
CA ALA A 67 9.83 11.79 -10.95
C ALA A 67 10.27 12.05 -12.40
N TYR A 68 9.37 11.90 -13.38
CA TYR A 68 9.64 12.24 -14.77
C TYR A 68 10.02 13.71 -14.95
N ALA A 69 9.20 14.61 -14.40
CA ALA A 69 9.39 16.05 -14.56
C ALA A 69 10.69 16.54 -13.89
N TYR A 70 10.99 15.99 -12.71
CA TYR A 70 12.22 16.33 -11.98
C TYR A 70 13.48 15.82 -12.70
N SER A 71 13.44 14.56 -13.15
CA SER A 71 14.56 13.97 -13.91
C SER A 71 14.79 14.68 -15.24
N LYS A 72 13.72 15.02 -15.95
CA LYS A 72 13.80 15.81 -17.19
C LYS A 72 14.41 17.19 -16.96
N ALA A 73 14.03 17.87 -15.89
CA ALA A 73 14.55 19.20 -15.56
C ALA A 73 16.03 19.16 -15.12
N ALA A 74 16.46 18.08 -14.44
CA ALA A 74 17.82 17.96 -13.93
C ALA A 74 18.81 17.38 -14.96
N PHE A 75 18.37 16.40 -15.77
CA PHE A 75 19.26 15.57 -16.60
C PHE A 75 18.90 15.55 -18.10
N GLY A 76 17.87 16.32 -18.50
CA GLY A 76 17.43 16.40 -19.89
C GLY A 76 16.38 15.35 -20.30
N ASP A 77 16.00 15.42 -21.58
CA ASP A 77 14.85 14.68 -22.13
C ASP A 77 15.05 13.17 -22.18
N GLU A 78 16.24 12.71 -22.45
CA GLU A 78 16.55 11.29 -22.55
C GLU A 78 16.38 10.59 -21.19
N VAL A 79 17.02 11.13 -20.14
CA VAL A 79 16.90 10.58 -18.78
C VAL A 79 15.47 10.72 -18.25
N GLY A 80 14.81 11.83 -18.53
CA GLY A 80 13.41 12.02 -18.19
C GLY A 80 12.53 10.94 -18.82
N SER A 81 12.69 10.68 -20.11
CA SER A 81 11.91 9.66 -20.83
C SER A 81 12.14 8.26 -20.28
N TYR A 82 13.39 7.88 -20.00
CA TYR A 82 13.73 6.62 -19.38
C TYR A 82 13.04 6.45 -18.01
N VAL A 83 13.13 7.46 -17.14
CA VAL A 83 12.47 7.47 -15.83
C VAL A 83 10.94 7.37 -15.98
N GLY A 84 10.37 8.08 -16.96
CA GLY A 84 8.95 8.01 -17.25
C GLY A 84 8.47 6.61 -17.64
N ILE A 85 9.17 5.95 -18.56
CA ILE A 85 8.85 4.57 -18.99
C ILE A 85 9.00 3.60 -17.81
N THR A 86 10.10 3.66 -17.09
CA THR A 86 10.34 2.81 -15.91
C THR A 86 9.24 3.00 -14.87
N ARG A 87 8.78 4.24 -14.66
CA ARG A 87 7.70 4.54 -13.72
C ARG A 87 6.37 3.92 -14.16
N VAL A 88 6.03 3.99 -15.45
CA VAL A 88 4.80 3.39 -15.98
C VAL A 88 4.83 1.87 -15.80
N VAL A 89 5.93 1.21 -16.18
CA VAL A 89 6.08 -0.25 -16.03
C VAL A 89 5.98 -0.65 -14.56
N SER A 90 6.74 0.00 -13.68
CA SER A 90 6.73 -0.29 -12.24
C SER A 90 5.35 -0.07 -11.61
N ALA A 91 4.66 1.00 -12.00
CA ALA A 91 3.31 1.28 -11.52
C ALA A 91 2.32 0.22 -11.99
N SER A 92 2.40 -0.23 -13.25
CA SER A 92 1.52 -1.28 -13.78
C SER A 92 1.70 -2.60 -13.05
N ILE A 93 2.94 -2.99 -12.76
CA ILE A 93 3.23 -4.20 -11.97
C ILE A 93 2.68 -4.06 -10.54
N ALA A 94 2.95 -2.93 -9.88
CA ALA A 94 2.46 -2.69 -8.53
C ALA A 94 0.93 -2.73 -8.45
N TRP A 95 0.24 -2.12 -9.40
CA TRP A 95 -1.23 -2.18 -9.50
C TRP A 95 -1.75 -3.60 -9.71
N GLY A 96 -1.10 -4.40 -10.55
CA GLY A 96 -1.45 -5.80 -10.75
C GLY A 96 -1.35 -6.62 -9.46
N VAL A 97 -0.27 -6.45 -8.70
CA VAL A 97 -0.07 -7.11 -7.40
C VAL A 97 -1.15 -6.69 -6.40
N LEU A 98 -1.41 -5.38 -6.25
CA LEU A 98 -2.41 -4.86 -5.33
C LEU A 98 -3.83 -5.36 -5.68
N ALA A 99 -4.20 -5.32 -6.96
CA ALA A 99 -5.50 -5.80 -7.44
C ALA A 99 -5.67 -7.32 -7.18
N THR A 100 -4.63 -8.10 -7.44
CA THR A 100 -4.63 -9.53 -7.15
C THR A 100 -4.79 -9.81 -5.64
N GLY A 101 -4.13 -9.02 -4.78
CA GLY A 101 -4.30 -9.10 -3.33
C GLY A 101 -5.73 -8.84 -2.89
N VAL A 102 -6.38 -7.80 -3.42
CA VAL A 102 -7.79 -7.50 -3.14
C VAL A 102 -8.71 -8.65 -3.58
N VAL A 103 -8.49 -9.19 -4.78
CA VAL A 103 -9.30 -10.30 -5.32
C VAL A 103 -9.15 -11.55 -4.46
N LYS A 104 -7.92 -11.93 -4.10
CA LYS A 104 -7.67 -13.10 -3.24
C LYS A 104 -8.33 -12.95 -1.87
N THR A 105 -8.23 -11.78 -1.27
CA THR A 105 -8.89 -11.47 0.01
C THR A 105 -10.41 -11.57 -0.12
N ALA A 106 -10.99 -11.01 -1.18
CA ALA A 106 -12.43 -11.11 -1.41
C ALA A 106 -12.88 -12.58 -1.60
N LEU A 107 -12.17 -13.36 -2.42
CA LEU A 107 -12.47 -14.79 -2.60
C LEU A 107 -12.43 -15.55 -1.28
N SER A 108 -11.42 -15.29 -0.44
CA SER A 108 -11.32 -15.90 0.89
C SER A 108 -12.51 -15.56 1.79
N ILE A 109 -12.97 -14.31 1.80
CA ILE A 109 -14.14 -13.86 2.55
C ILE A 109 -15.42 -14.59 2.08
N PHE A 110 -15.54 -14.82 0.76
CA PHE A 110 -16.68 -15.55 0.18
C PHE A 110 -16.53 -17.08 0.23
N GLY A 111 -15.53 -17.60 0.93
CA GLY A 111 -15.28 -19.03 1.07
C GLY A 111 -14.89 -19.75 -0.22
N LYS A 112 -14.40 -19.00 -1.22
CA LYS A 112 -13.88 -19.56 -2.47
C LYS A 112 -12.37 -19.76 -2.40
N ASP A 113 -11.88 -20.75 -3.14
CA ASP A 113 -10.44 -21.02 -3.22
C ASP A 113 -9.72 -19.83 -3.86
N SER A 114 -8.90 -19.17 -3.06
CA SER A 114 -8.06 -18.03 -3.47
C SER A 114 -6.77 -18.46 -4.17
N SER A 115 -6.49 -19.77 -4.25
CA SER A 115 -5.32 -20.34 -4.97
C SER A 115 -5.67 -20.75 -6.40
N ASP A 116 -6.96 -20.95 -6.70
CA ASP A 116 -7.42 -21.31 -8.03
C ASP A 116 -7.25 -20.12 -8.99
N ILE A 117 -6.37 -20.30 -9.97
CA ILE A 117 -6.04 -19.29 -11.00
C ILE A 117 -7.30 -18.83 -11.73
N LYS A 118 -8.25 -19.73 -12.00
CA LYS A 118 -9.50 -19.41 -12.70
C LYS A 118 -10.34 -18.40 -11.90
N ASN A 119 -10.55 -18.68 -10.62
CA ASN A 119 -11.31 -17.81 -9.72
C ASN A 119 -10.62 -16.45 -9.57
N VAL A 120 -9.29 -16.44 -9.41
CA VAL A 120 -8.50 -15.21 -9.31
C VAL A 120 -8.57 -14.39 -10.59
N THR A 121 -8.47 -15.04 -11.76
CA THR A 121 -8.56 -14.34 -13.06
C THR A 121 -9.94 -13.72 -13.28
N ILE A 122 -11.00 -14.46 -13.01
CA ILE A 122 -12.38 -13.96 -13.13
C ILE A 122 -12.59 -12.78 -12.17
N GLY A 123 -12.15 -12.90 -10.91
CA GLY A 123 -12.24 -11.83 -9.94
C GLY A 123 -11.45 -10.59 -10.36
N PHE A 124 -10.25 -10.78 -10.91
CA PHE A 124 -9.42 -9.69 -11.40
C PHE A 124 -10.09 -8.94 -12.57
N VAL A 125 -10.58 -9.68 -13.57
CA VAL A 125 -11.29 -9.06 -14.72
C VAL A 125 -12.53 -8.33 -14.24
N THR A 126 -13.31 -8.93 -13.34
CA THR A 126 -14.49 -8.29 -12.75
C THR A 126 -14.14 -7.00 -12.04
N LEU A 127 -13.07 -7.01 -11.21
CA LEU A 127 -12.57 -5.81 -10.53
C LEU A 127 -12.18 -4.72 -11.53
N MET A 128 -11.46 -5.07 -12.59
CA MET A 128 -11.04 -4.11 -13.63
C MET A 128 -12.23 -3.50 -14.35
N VAL A 129 -13.25 -4.29 -14.70
CA VAL A 129 -14.47 -3.80 -15.33
C VAL A 129 -15.23 -2.86 -14.40
N VAL A 130 -15.37 -3.19 -13.13
CA VAL A 130 -16.02 -2.33 -12.13
C VAL A 130 -15.27 -1.00 -12.00
N LEU A 131 -13.94 -1.03 -11.87
CA LEU A 131 -13.13 0.18 -11.79
C LEU A 131 -13.21 1.03 -13.07
N LEU A 132 -13.27 0.39 -14.24
CA LEU A 132 -13.47 1.08 -15.52
C LEU A 132 -14.83 1.80 -15.52
N ILE A 133 -15.91 1.13 -15.15
CA ILE A 133 -17.26 1.72 -15.09
C ILE A 133 -17.27 2.91 -14.12
N ILE A 134 -16.72 2.77 -12.93
CA ILE A 134 -16.61 3.85 -11.93
C ILE A 134 -15.87 5.06 -12.53
N ASN A 135 -14.79 4.80 -13.24
CA ASN A 135 -13.98 5.85 -13.86
C ASN A 135 -14.73 6.57 -14.99
N LEU A 136 -15.53 5.83 -15.78
CA LEU A 136 -16.35 6.40 -16.86
C LEU A 136 -17.53 7.25 -16.34
N ILE A 137 -18.09 6.92 -15.16
CA ILE A 137 -19.17 7.71 -14.54
C ILE A 137 -18.67 9.10 -14.10
N GLY A 138 -17.38 9.23 -13.83
CA GLY A 138 -16.72 10.51 -13.63
C GLY A 138 -16.16 10.77 -12.23
N THR A 139 -15.46 11.88 -12.13
CA THR A 139 -14.64 12.26 -10.96
C THR A 139 -15.42 12.42 -9.66
N LYS A 140 -16.70 12.76 -9.71
CA LYS A 140 -17.54 12.94 -8.52
C LYS A 140 -17.74 11.64 -7.75
N LEU A 141 -18.09 10.55 -8.46
CA LEU A 141 -18.27 9.24 -7.86
C LEU A 141 -16.92 8.71 -7.32
N LEU A 142 -15.86 8.90 -8.08
CA LEU A 142 -14.51 8.50 -7.70
C LEU A 142 -14.05 9.19 -6.42
N THR A 143 -14.35 10.48 -6.26
CA THR A 143 -14.03 11.24 -5.04
C THR A 143 -14.80 10.72 -3.83
N ILE A 144 -16.10 10.41 -3.99
CA ILE A 144 -16.93 9.87 -2.90
C ILE A 144 -16.37 8.52 -2.44
N ILE A 145 -16.12 7.60 -3.38
CA ILE A 145 -15.56 6.28 -3.07
C ILE A 145 -14.19 6.41 -2.40
N SER A 146 -13.33 7.30 -2.90
CA SER A 146 -12.02 7.58 -2.32
C SER A 146 -12.12 8.07 -0.88
N ASN A 147 -13.02 8.99 -0.59
CA ASN A 147 -13.21 9.52 0.77
C ASN A 147 -13.72 8.46 1.74
N ILE A 148 -14.72 7.68 1.33
CA ILE A 148 -15.26 6.56 2.14
C ILE A 148 -14.14 5.54 2.42
N SER A 149 -13.40 5.17 1.38
CA SER A 149 -12.26 4.24 1.51
C SER A 149 -11.18 4.77 2.46
N THR A 150 -10.89 6.09 2.42
CA THR A 150 -9.89 6.71 3.30
C THR A 150 -10.32 6.63 4.76
N ILE A 151 -11.58 6.95 5.05
CA ILE A 151 -12.14 6.86 6.41
C ILE A 151 -12.08 5.41 6.90
N GLY A 152 -12.46 4.45 6.05
CA GLY A 152 -12.39 3.02 6.36
C GLY A 152 -10.97 2.55 6.66
N LYS A 153 -10.00 2.96 5.87
CA LYS A 153 -8.57 2.64 6.07
C LYS A 153 -8.04 3.19 7.40
N ILE A 154 -8.30 4.46 7.69
CA ILE A 154 -7.87 5.10 8.93
C ILE A 154 -8.55 4.43 10.14
N GLY A 155 -9.85 4.13 10.03
CA GLY A 155 -10.59 3.42 11.08
C GLY A 155 -10.02 2.03 11.34
N ALA A 156 -9.77 1.24 10.31
CA ALA A 156 -9.18 -0.09 10.41
C ALA A 156 -7.78 -0.06 11.06
N LEU A 157 -6.92 0.88 10.65
CA LEU A 157 -5.61 1.06 11.25
C LEU A 157 -5.70 1.49 12.72
N GLY A 158 -6.62 2.41 13.04
CA GLY A 158 -6.86 2.83 14.42
C GLY A 158 -7.29 1.67 15.32
N ILE A 159 -8.23 0.85 14.87
CA ILE A 159 -8.67 -0.35 15.60
C ILE A 159 -7.50 -1.33 15.79
N THR A 160 -6.70 -1.55 14.76
CA THR A 160 -5.54 -2.45 14.84
C THR A 160 -4.50 -1.96 15.85
N ILE A 161 -4.23 -0.65 15.86
CA ILE A 161 -3.29 -0.05 16.83
C ILE A 161 -3.83 -0.16 18.24
N ILE A 162 -5.11 0.18 18.46
CA ILE A 162 -5.75 0.10 19.78
C ILE A 162 -5.77 -1.34 20.28
N ALA A 163 -6.13 -2.30 19.43
CA ALA A 163 -6.11 -3.72 19.77
C ALA A 163 -4.70 -4.20 20.12
N GLY A 164 -3.68 -3.78 19.36
CA GLY A 164 -2.28 -4.09 19.66
C GLY A 164 -1.82 -3.54 21.01
N ILE A 165 -2.14 -2.29 21.30
CA ILE A 165 -1.85 -1.66 22.59
C ILE A 165 -2.58 -2.39 23.71
N PHE A 166 -3.85 -2.72 23.53
CA PHE A 166 -4.64 -3.45 24.53
C PHE A 166 -4.01 -4.82 24.84
N ILE A 167 -3.61 -5.58 23.82
CA ILE A 167 -2.95 -6.87 24.00
C ILE A 167 -1.63 -6.71 24.76
N LEU A 168 -0.81 -5.71 24.45
CA LEU A 168 0.47 -5.46 25.09
C LEU A 168 0.34 -5.11 26.58
N PHE A 169 -0.67 -4.32 26.95
CA PHE A 169 -0.81 -3.81 28.32
C PHE A 169 -1.75 -4.63 29.22
N PHE A 170 -2.74 -5.32 28.64
CA PHE A 170 -3.80 -6.00 29.41
C PHE A 170 -3.84 -7.51 29.24
N SER A 171 -3.11 -8.09 28.29
CA SER A 171 -3.00 -9.54 28.14
C SER A 171 -1.84 -10.06 29.00
N ASN A 172 -2.17 -10.68 30.13
CA ASN A 172 -1.22 -11.32 31.05
C ASN A 172 -0.45 -12.52 30.43
N GLY A 173 -0.60 -12.80 29.16
CA GLY A 173 -0.02 -13.96 28.46
C GLY A 173 0.71 -13.62 27.18
N ALA A 174 0.86 -12.33 26.83
CA ALA A 174 1.70 -11.94 25.71
C ALA A 174 3.18 -12.07 26.11
N ASN A 175 3.66 -13.30 26.25
CA ASN A 175 5.09 -13.56 26.20
C ASN A 175 5.56 -13.14 24.80
N LEU A 176 6.30 -12.04 24.73
CA LEU A 176 6.98 -11.65 23.49
C LEU A 176 7.87 -12.80 22.96
N GLN A 177 8.22 -13.76 23.82
CA GLN A 177 8.91 -14.99 23.45
C GLN A 177 8.05 -15.95 22.61
N ASP A 178 6.72 -15.93 22.76
CA ASP A 178 5.85 -16.76 21.93
C ASP A 178 5.67 -16.19 20.50
N LEU A 179 5.96 -14.91 20.30
CA LEU A 179 6.05 -14.29 18.97
C LEU A 179 7.31 -14.72 18.19
N THR A 180 8.33 -15.21 18.89
CA THR A 180 9.55 -15.76 18.25
C THR A 180 9.35 -17.18 17.75
N LEU A 181 8.28 -17.85 18.16
CA LEU A 181 7.92 -19.21 17.76
C LEU A 181 6.75 -19.19 16.78
N LEU A 182 6.88 -18.41 15.70
CA LEU A 182 5.97 -18.57 14.56
C LEU A 182 6.21 -19.95 13.98
N LYS A 183 5.31 -20.89 14.32
CA LYS A 183 5.25 -22.21 13.70
C LYS A 183 4.46 -22.12 12.41
N ASP A 184 4.92 -22.83 11.38
CA ASP A 184 4.12 -23.04 10.19
C ASP A 184 2.91 -23.94 10.50
N ALA A 185 2.02 -24.15 9.51
CA ALA A 185 0.85 -25.02 9.66
C ALA A 185 1.22 -26.49 9.95
N GLU A 186 2.50 -26.85 9.82
CA GLU A 186 3.06 -28.19 10.05
C GLU A 186 3.80 -28.29 11.40
N GLY A 187 3.86 -27.19 12.17
CA GLY A 187 4.44 -27.16 13.51
C GLY A 187 5.96 -26.95 13.57
N ASN A 188 6.61 -26.67 12.45
CA ASN A 188 8.04 -26.39 12.39
C ASN A 188 8.32 -24.93 12.77
N ASN A 189 9.39 -24.67 13.51
CA ASN A 189 9.84 -23.33 13.82
C ASN A 189 10.24 -22.64 12.51
N LEU A 190 9.69 -21.47 12.22
CA LEU A 190 9.98 -20.68 11.02
C LEU A 190 11.33 -19.91 11.12
N ILE A 191 12.05 -20.06 12.24
CA ILE A 191 13.42 -19.59 12.45
C ILE A 191 14.13 -20.59 13.38
#